data_7d70705450788d6fb5c6104c739f2108
#
_entry.id   7d70705450788d6fb5c6104c739f2108
#
_cell.length_a   1.000
_cell.length_b   1.000
_cell.length_c   1.000
_cell.angle_alpha   90.00
_cell.angle_beta   90.00
_cell.angle_gamma   90.00
#
_symmetry.space_group_name_H-M   'P 1'
#
loop_
_entity.id
_entity.type
_entity.pdbx_description
1 polymer ?
#
loop_
_entity_poly.entity_id
_entity_poly.type
_entity_poly.pdbx_seq_one_letter_code
_entity_poly.pdbx_strand_id
1 'polypeptide(L)'
;FEKKLNYKFLPRPHFITNESSVIFNENKISKINKLKIYVSLESLFSLKNMKVQDLIIEEANFDLNKNNYSFFIKLLDGNFEDIKLEIINSNIFYKNLENDVLFINHIESAKYIYDPKEFKNILYLKNNIFNLPYSMELSNNEEEKKLNSKINIKSLNFQLENQFSYEEELKSGLSKFNFLNSKSIM
;
A
#
# COMPACT_ATOMS: atom_id res chain seq x y z
N PHE A 1 -16.23 -10.15 -14.42
CA PHE A 1 -14.90 -10.76 -14.66
C PHE A 1 -14.95 -11.53 -15.97
N GLU A 2 -14.56 -10.90 -17.08
CA GLU A 2 -14.51 -11.56 -18.40
C GLU A 2 -13.19 -12.32 -18.67
N LYS A 3 -12.24 -12.37 -17.73
CA LYS A 3 -10.94 -12.99 -17.95
C LYS A 3 -10.73 -14.23 -17.08
N LYS A 4 -10.11 -15.26 -17.68
CA LYS A 4 -9.88 -16.56 -17.03
C LYS A 4 -9.02 -16.39 -15.78
N LEU A 5 -9.59 -16.76 -14.64
CA LEU A 5 -8.87 -17.01 -13.41
C LEU A 5 -8.19 -18.38 -13.53
N ASN A 6 -6.86 -18.40 -13.57
CA ASN A 6 -6.10 -19.63 -13.67
C ASN A 6 -5.67 -20.08 -12.29
N TYR A 7 -5.99 -21.33 -11.94
CA TYR A 7 -5.55 -21.93 -10.68
C TYR A 7 -4.19 -22.60 -10.85
N LYS A 8 -3.29 -22.39 -9.86
CA LYS A 8 -2.00 -23.08 -9.75
C LYS A 8 -1.80 -23.60 -8.35
N PHE A 9 -1.23 -24.81 -8.25
CA PHE A 9 -1.00 -25.46 -6.96
C PHE A 9 0.39 -25.14 -6.38
N LEU A 10 1.42 -25.01 -7.21
CA LEU A 10 2.79 -24.76 -6.79
C LEU A 10 3.17 -23.29 -6.99
N PRO A 11 4.04 -22.70 -6.10
CA PRO A 11 4.61 -23.27 -4.87
C PRO A 11 3.62 -23.37 -3.71
N ARG A 12 2.52 -22.67 -3.74
CA ARG A 12 1.36 -22.72 -2.83
C ARG A 12 0.08 -22.54 -3.66
N PRO A 13 -1.07 -23.04 -3.21
CA PRO A 13 -2.34 -22.86 -3.92
C PRO A 13 -2.65 -21.38 -4.16
N HIS A 14 -2.86 -21.02 -5.41
CA HIS A 14 -3.15 -19.63 -5.76
C HIS A 14 -3.91 -19.51 -7.09
N PHE A 15 -4.63 -18.42 -7.22
CA PHE A 15 -5.24 -17.99 -8.47
C PHE A 15 -4.38 -16.89 -9.11
N ILE A 16 -4.24 -16.94 -10.42
CA ILE A 16 -3.57 -15.90 -11.21
C ILE A 16 -4.57 -15.37 -12.22
N THR A 17 -4.65 -14.05 -12.31
CA THR A 17 -5.32 -13.36 -13.42
C THR A 17 -4.41 -12.27 -13.97
N ASN A 18 -4.48 -12.08 -15.28
CA ASN A 18 -3.77 -11.03 -15.99
C ASN A 18 -4.76 -9.92 -16.39
N GLU A 19 -4.26 -8.69 -16.50
CA GLU A 19 -5.03 -7.51 -16.94
C GLU A 19 -6.30 -7.25 -16.09
N SER A 20 -6.16 -7.25 -14.79
CA SER A 20 -7.21 -6.88 -13.84
C SER A 20 -7.26 -5.36 -13.64
N SER A 21 -8.32 -4.89 -13.00
CA SER A 21 -8.48 -3.48 -12.66
C SER A 21 -9.16 -3.34 -11.29
N VAL A 22 -8.83 -2.29 -10.56
CA VAL A 22 -9.61 -1.85 -9.42
C VAL A 22 -10.59 -0.79 -9.89
N ILE A 23 -11.86 -0.93 -9.52
CA ILE A 23 -12.94 0.02 -9.81
C ILE A 23 -13.40 0.62 -8.50
N PHE A 24 -13.46 1.92 -8.43
CA PHE A 24 -13.97 2.67 -7.29
C PHE A 24 -14.95 3.75 -7.79
N ASN A 25 -16.18 3.75 -7.26
CA ASN A 25 -17.26 4.65 -7.69
C ASN A 25 -17.42 4.66 -9.23
N GLU A 26 -17.53 3.45 -9.82
CA GLU A 26 -17.66 3.23 -11.28
C GLU A 26 -16.44 3.65 -12.12
N ASN A 27 -15.44 4.27 -11.52
CA ASN A 27 -14.22 4.69 -12.19
C ASN A 27 -13.13 3.63 -12.04
N LYS A 28 -12.44 3.35 -13.14
CA LYS A 28 -11.24 2.51 -13.12
C LYS A 28 -10.07 3.30 -12.57
N ILE A 29 -9.60 2.95 -11.39
CA ILE A 29 -8.51 3.63 -10.68
C ILE A 29 -7.16 2.90 -10.79
N SER A 30 -7.14 1.70 -11.35
CA SER A 30 -5.89 0.98 -11.63
C SER A 30 -6.01 0.05 -12.82
N LYS A 31 -4.85 -0.22 -13.43
CA LYS A 31 -4.64 -1.33 -14.34
C LYS A 31 -3.56 -2.23 -13.73
N ILE A 32 -3.87 -3.50 -13.56
CA ILE A 32 -2.99 -4.50 -12.95
C ILE A 32 -2.64 -5.54 -14.02
N ASN A 33 -1.37 -5.66 -14.36
CA ASN A 33 -0.95 -6.64 -15.36
C ASN A 33 -1.02 -8.06 -14.81
N LYS A 34 -0.70 -8.25 -13.52
CA LYS A 34 -0.72 -9.58 -12.93
C LYS A 34 -1.14 -9.51 -11.46
N LEU A 35 -2.15 -10.29 -11.12
CA LEU A 35 -2.68 -10.45 -9.77
C LEU A 35 -2.58 -11.91 -9.37
N LYS A 36 -1.97 -12.19 -8.21
CA LYS A 36 -1.93 -13.51 -7.59
C LYS A 36 -2.66 -13.47 -6.26
N ILE A 37 -3.55 -14.43 -6.06
CA ILE A 37 -4.36 -14.56 -4.84
C ILE A 37 -4.02 -15.91 -4.22
N TYR A 38 -3.23 -15.91 -3.16
CA TYR A 38 -2.88 -17.11 -2.42
C TYR A 38 -3.98 -17.45 -1.43
N VAL A 39 -4.33 -18.73 -1.38
CA VAL A 39 -5.39 -19.25 -0.52
C VAL A 39 -4.83 -20.31 0.43
N SER A 40 -5.49 -20.51 1.57
CA SER A 40 -5.09 -21.55 2.52
C SER A 40 -5.26 -22.94 1.94
N LEU A 41 -4.43 -23.91 2.36
CA LEU A 41 -4.55 -25.32 1.96
C LEU A 41 -5.89 -25.92 2.37
N GLU A 42 -6.44 -25.50 3.50
CA GLU A 42 -7.75 -25.92 3.99
C GLU A 42 -8.89 -25.53 3.03
N SER A 43 -8.70 -24.42 2.32
CA SER A 43 -9.65 -23.92 1.32
C SER A 43 -9.79 -24.82 0.09
N LEU A 44 -8.84 -25.72 -0.14
CA LEU A 44 -8.90 -26.68 -1.26
C LEU A 44 -9.99 -27.73 -1.08
N PHE A 45 -10.36 -28.03 0.15
CA PHE A 45 -11.36 -29.05 0.48
C PHE A 45 -12.76 -28.46 0.65
N SER A 46 -12.89 -27.13 0.69
CA SER A 46 -14.19 -26.46 0.83
C SER A 46 -14.16 -25.06 0.19
N LEU A 47 -14.73 -24.94 -1.00
CA LEU A 47 -14.89 -23.65 -1.69
C LEU A 47 -15.73 -22.63 -0.90
N LYS A 48 -16.58 -23.11 0.03
CA LYS A 48 -17.42 -22.24 0.88
C LYS A 48 -16.59 -21.48 1.95
N ASN A 49 -15.43 -22.02 2.33
CA ASN A 49 -14.59 -21.46 3.41
C ASN A 49 -13.22 -21.00 2.87
N MET A 50 -13.19 -20.50 1.65
CA MET A 50 -11.94 -20.05 1.03
C MET A 50 -11.38 -18.82 1.77
N LYS A 51 -10.22 -18.99 2.43
CA LYS A 51 -9.48 -17.89 3.07
C LYS A 51 -8.34 -17.43 2.17
N VAL A 52 -8.35 -16.15 1.85
CA VAL A 52 -7.22 -15.47 1.20
C VAL A 52 -6.13 -15.24 2.26
N GLN A 53 -4.89 -15.60 1.95
CA GLN A 53 -3.72 -15.39 2.82
C GLN A 53 -2.84 -14.26 2.33
N ASP A 54 -2.46 -14.30 1.05
CA ASP A 54 -1.60 -13.28 0.46
C ASP A 54 -2.21 -12.78 -0.85
N LEU A 55 -2.08 -11.50 -1.09
CA LEU A 55 -2.44 -10.82 -2.32
C LEU A 55 -1.17 -10.18 -2.91
N ILE A 56 -0.78 -10.60 -4.12
CA ILE A 56 0.38 -10.03 -4.79
C ILE A 56 -0.06 -9.35 -6.08
N ILE A 57 0.26 -8.08 -6.19
CA ILE A 57 0.00 -7.23 -7.36
C ILE A 57 1.35 -6.92 -8.02
N GLU A 58 1.49 -7.30 -9.30
CA GLU A 58 2.71 -7.05 -10.07
C GLU A 58 2.40 -6.18 -11.29
N GLU A 59 3.30 -5.24 -11.58
CA GLU A 59 3.24 -4.37 -12.76
C GLU A 59 1.92 -3.62 -12.89
N ALA A 60 1.48 -3.00 -11.79
CA ALA A 60 0.26 -2.21 -11.77
C ALA A 60 0.53 -0.73 -12.02
N ASN A 61 -0.46 -0.06 -12.59
CA ASN A 61 -0.52 1.37 -12.71
C ASN A 61 -1.75 1.86 -11.92
N PHE A 62 -1.50 2.68 -10.91
CA PHE A 62 -2.54 3.27 -10.07
C PHE A 62 -2.68 4.75 -10.42
N ASP A 63 -3.90 5.18 -10.69
CA ASP A 63 -4.22 6.59 -10.88
C ASP A 63 -4.67 7.18 -9.55
N LEU A 64 -3.93 8.16 -9.04
CA LEU A 64 -4.23 8.87 -7.79
C LEU A 64 -4.56 10.32 -8.07
N ASN A 65 -5.75 10.74 -7.68
CA ASN A 65 -6.23 12.12 -7.79
C ASN A 65 -7.09 12.50 -6.58
N LYS A 66 -7.52 13.77 -6.52
CA LYS A 66 -8.32 14.29 -5.42
C LYS A 66 -9.64 13.52 -5.19
N ASN A 67 -10.19 12.88 -6.22
CA ASN A 67 -11.49 12.22 -6.12
C ASN A 67 -11.39 10.78 -5.58
N ASN A 68 -10.21 10.13 -5.69
CA ASN A 68 -10.04 8.74 -5.31
C ASN A 68 -9.01 8.49 -4.21
N TYR A 69 -8.31 9.52 -3.69
CA TYR A 69 -7.30 9.32 -2.64
C TYR A 69 -7.90 8.67 -1.38
N SER A 70 -9.17 8.94 -1.08
CA SER A 70 -9.87 8.36 0.07
C SER A 70 -9.96 6.83 0.01
N PHE A 71 -10.00 6.25 -1.19
CA PHE A 71 -9.94 4.80 -1.36
C PHE A 71 -8.60 4.24 -0.83
N PHE A 72 -7.48 4.89 -1.18
CA PHE A 72 -6.16 4.43 -0.77
C PHE A 72 -5.94 4.62 0.74
N ILE A 73 -6.47 5.70 1.34
CA ILE A 73 -6.42 5.89 2.78
C ILE A 73 -7.23 4.81 3.51
N LYS A 74 -8.44 4.51 3.05
CA LYS A 74 -9.27 3.44 3.62
C LYS A 74 -8.64 2.05 3.54
N LEU A 75 -7.76 1.81 2.56
CA LEU A 75 -6.98 0.57 2.53
C LEU A 75 -5.99 0.47 3.70
N LEU A 76 -5.47 1.61 4.19
CA LEU A 76 -4.58 1.65 5.36
C LEU A 76 -5.35 1.48 6.67
N ASP A 77 -6.63 1.88 6.70
CA ASP A 77 -7.52 1.74 7.84
C ASP A 77 -8.26 0.38 7.83
N GLY A 78 -8.11 -0.40 6.77
CA GLY A 78 -8.78 -1.69 6.64
C GLY A 78 -8.23 -2.73 7.61
N ASN A 79 -9.12 -3.52 8.22
CA ASN A 79 -8.75 -4.65 9.05
C ASN A 79 -8.37 -5.85 8.17
N PHE A 80 -7.08 -5.94 7.81
CA PHE A 80 -6.51 -7.03 7.01
C PHE A 80 -5.73 -8.03 7.89
N GLU A 81 -6.22 -8.34 9.08
CA GLU A 81 -5.51 -9.11 10.11
C GLU A 81 -4.82 -10.37 9.58
N ASP A 82 -5.45 -11.06 8.62
CA ASP A 82 -4.95 -12.33 8.08
C ASP A 82 -4.38 -12.23 6.67
N ILE A 83 -4.41 -11.05 6.03
CA ILE A 83 -4.04 -10.90 4.61
C ILE A 83 -2.79 -10.05 4.49
N LYS A 84 -1.76 -10.58 3.84
CA LYS A 84 -0.60 -9.80 3.41
C LYS A 84 -0.82 -9.29 1.99
N LEU A 85 -0.66 -7.98 1.82
CA LEU A 85 -0.68 -7.36 0.50
C LEU A 85 0.75 -6.99 0.09
N GLU A 86 1.16 -7.43 -1.09
CA GLU A 86 2.44 -7.05 -1.69
C GLU A 86 2.20 -6.44 -3.07
N ILE A 87 2.85 -5.30 -3.34
CA ILE A 87 2.83 -4.63 -4.65
C ILE A 87 4.26 -4.54 -5.14
N ILE A 88 4.52 -4.99 -6.38
CA ILE A 88 5.87 -5.10 -6.93
C ILE A 88 5.90 -4.43 -8.31
N ASN A 89 6.98 -3.69 -8.58
CA ASN A 89 7.28 -3.11 -9.90
C ASN A 89 6.08 -2.37 -10.50
N SER A 90 5.52 -1.43 -9.75
CA SER A 90 4.27 -0.75 -10.07
C SER A 90 4.45 0.76 -10.07
N ASN A 91 3.48 1.50 -10.60
CA ASN A 91 3.55 2.95 -10.66
C ASN A 91 2.31 3.59 -10.05
N ILE A 92 2.50 4.74 -9.41
CA ILE A 92 1.42 5.65 -9.00
C ILE A 92 1.55 6.90 -9.87
N PHE A 93 0.52 7.18 -10.65
CA PHE A 93 0.36 8.39 -11.43
C PHE A 93 -0.44 9.40 -10.62
N TYR A 94 0.20 10.43 -10.13
CA TYR A 94 -0.48 11.53 -9.46
C TYR A 94 -1.03 12.48 -10.51
N LYS A 95 -2.35 12.67 -10.51
CA LYS A 95 -3.07 13.44 -11.53
C LYS A 95 -3.78 14.65 -10.92
N ASN A 96 -3.85 15.74 -11.70
CA ASN A 96 -4.71 16.88 -11.38
C ASN A 96 -6.20 16.57 -11.69
N LEU A 97 -7.07 17.54 -11.51
CA LEU A 97 -8.51 17.40 -11.79
C LEU A 97 -8.82 17.23 -13.28
N GLU A 98 -7.92 17.65 -14.16
CA GLU A 98 -8.02 17.56 -15.61
C GLU A 98 -7.44 16.24 -16.15
N ASN A 99 -7.02 15.34 -15.25
CA ASN A 99 -6.35 14.06 -15.51
C ASN A 99 -4.93 14.16 -16.11
N ASP A 100 -4.30 15.34 -16.07
CA ASP A 100 -2.89 15.45 -16.43
C ASP A 100 -2.00 14.84 -15.36
N VAL A 101 -0.97 14.13 -15.78
CA VAL A 101 0.00 13.51 -14.87
C VAL A 101 0.96 14.59 -14.35
N LEU A 102 0.91 14.86 -13.06
CA LEU A 102 1.80 15.80 -12.38
C LEU A 102 3.18 15.18 -12.12
N PHE A 103 3.19 13.96 -11.63
CA PHE A 103 4.41 13.16 -11.42
C PHE A 103 4.08 11.68 -11.30
N ILE A 104 5.11 10.87 -11.45
CA ILE A 104 5.03 9.41 -11.35
C ILE A 104 5.91 8.97 -10.19
N ASN A 105 5.37 8.16 -9.30
CA ASN A 105 6.11 7.48 -8.26
C ASN A 105 6.19 5.99 -8.60
N HIS A 106 7.40 5.50 -8.83
CA HIS A 106 7.62 4.08 -9.07
C HIS A 106 7.73 3.33 -7.76
N ILE A 107 6.91 2.30 -7.60
CA ILE A 107 6.94 1.36 -6.47
C ILE A 107 7.84 0.19 -6.87
N GLU A 108 9.03 0.11 -6.30
CA GLU A 108 9.88 -1.07 -6.43
C GLU A 108 9.25 -2.24 -5.65
N SER A 109 8.88 -1.98 -4.39
CA SER A 109 8.13 -2.92 -3.57
C SER A 109 7.31 -2.20 -2.49
N ALA A 110 6.10 -2.67 -2.24
CA ALA A 110 5.27 -2.28 -1.12
C ALA A 110 4.77 -3.52 -0.40
N LYS A 111 4.83 -3.54 0.93
CA LYS A 111 4.35 -4.65 1.77
C LYS A 111 3.46 -4.09 2.85
N TYR A 112 2.21 -4.53 2.87
CA TYR A 112 1.25 -4.23 3.90
C TYR A 112 1.01 -5.48 4.75
N ILE A 113 1.19 -5.34 6.05
CA ILE A 113 1.06 -6.41 7.03
C ILE A 113 0.36 -5.89 8.28
N TYR A 114 -0.35 -6.77 8.98
CA TYR A 114 -0.84 -6.53 10.32
C TYR A 114 0.11 -7.15 11.35
N ASP A 115 0.46 -6.38 12.38
CA ASP A 115 1.23 -6.87 13.53
C ASP A 115 0.28 -7.14 14.71
N PRO A 116 -0.03 -8.43 15.01
CA PRO A 116 -0.97 -8.76 16.06
C PRO A 116 -0.44 -8.53 17.49
N LYS A 117 0.87 -8.29 17.65
CA LYS A 117 1.47 -8.00 18.95
C LYS A 117 1.28 -6.54 19.35
N GLU A 118 1.33 -5.66 18.36
CA GLU A 118 1.22 -4.22 18.58
C GLU A 118 -0.10 -3.65 18.05
N PHE A 119 -1.03 -4.51 17.61
CA PHE A 119 -2.36 -4.15 17.06
C PHE A 119 -2.30 -3.03 16.03
N LYS A 120 -1.34 -3.13 15.11
CA LYS A 120 -1.13 -2.09 14.11
C LYS A 120 -0.96 -2.63 12.70
N ASN A 121 -1.43 -1.85 11.75
CA ASN A 121 -1.16 -2.03 10.34
C ASN A 121 0.16 -1.34 9.98
N ILE A 122 1.02 -2.03 9.22
CA ILE A 122 2.31 -1.51 8.80
C ILE A 122 2.43 -1.63 7.28
N LEU A 123 2.77 -0.52 6.63
CA LEU A 123 3.08 -0.44 5.21
C LEU A 123 4.56 -0.08 5.03
N TYR A 124 5.32 -0.99 4.47
CA TYR A 124 6.71 -0.78 4.05
C TYR A 124 6.77 -0.51 2.57
N LEU A 125 7.44 0.57 2.18
CA LEU A 125 7.58 1.01 0.80
C LEU A 125 9.05 1.20 0.42
N LYS A 126 9.41 0.75 -0.77
CA LYS A 126 10.63 1.15 -1.49
C LYS A 126 10.19 1.72 -2.82
N ASN A 127 10.49 2.97 -3.02
CA ASN A 127 9.96 3.76 -4.13
C ASN A 127 11.07 4.56 -4.80
N ASN A 128 10.75 5.05 -5.99
CA ASN A 128 11.58 5.99 -6.73
C ASN A 128 10.71 7.11 -7.31
N ILE A 129 11.08 8.36 -7.05
CA ILE A 129 10.45 9.54 -7.63
C ILE A 129 11.53 10.45 -8.21
N PHE A 130 11.39 10.87 -9.47
CA PHE A 130 12.39 11.68 -10.17
C PHE A 130 13.83 11.08 -10.13
N ASN A 131 13.95 9.76 -10.26
CA ASN A 131 15.21 9.01 -10.10
C ASN A 131 15.84 9.09 -8.69
N LEU A 132 15.07 9.52 -7.70
CA LEU A 132 15.47 9.57 -6.30
C LEU A 132 14.86 8.39 -5.55
N PRO A 133 15.64 7.36 -5.20
CA PRO A 133 15.15 6.22 -4.43
C PRO A 133 14.92 6.62 -2.97
N TYR A 134 13.79 6.21 -2.41
CA TYR A 134 13.45 6.41 -1.02
C TYR A 134 12.73 5.21 -0.42
N SER A 135 12.83 5.05 0.88
CA SER A 135 12.01 4.10 1.65
C SER A 135 11.05 4.86 2.55
N MET A 136 9.88 4.28 2.73
CA MET A 136 8.85 4.82 3.63
C MET A 136 8.26 3.67 4.44
N GLU A 137 8.01 3.95 5.71
CA GLU A 137 7.25 3.10 6.61
C GLU A 137 6.08 3.92 7.14
N LEU A 138 4.88 3.38 7.02
CA LEU A 138 3.66 3.92 7.62
C LEU A 138 3.13 2.89 8.60
N SER A 139 2.74 3.32 9.80
CA SER A 139 2.03 2.45 10.73
C SER A 139 0.83 3.18 11.32
N ASN A 140 -0.31 2.49 11.33
CA ASN A 140 -1.53 2.96 11.95
C ASN A 140 -1.90 2.05 13.12
N ASN A 141 -2.00 2.63 14.32
CA ASN A 141 -2.52 1.98 15.50
C ASN A 141 -3.90 2.56 15.80
N GLU A 142 -4.96 1.78 15.53
CA GLU A 142 -6.34 2.23 15.69
C GLU A 142 -6.73 2.39 17.18
N GLU A 143 -6.19 1.57 18.07
CA GLU A 143 -6.48 1.64 19.52
C GLU A 143 -5.89 2.92 20.13
N GLU A 144 -4.65 3.23 19.77
CA GLU A 144 -3.98 4.46 20.22
C GLU A 144 -4.31 5.69 19.40
N LYS A 145 -5.07 5.53 18.30
CA LYS A 145 -5.38 6.58 17.32
C LYS A 145 -4.14 7.35 16.87
N LYS A 146 -3.07 6.58 16.55
CA LYS A 146 -1.77 7.13 16.13
C LYS A 146 -1.38 6.66 14.75
N LEU A 147 -1.00 7.61 13.92
CA LEU A 147 -0.37 7.37 12.63
C LEU A 147 1.09 7.80 12.70
N ASN A 148 2.00 6.87 12.43
CA ASN A 148 3.43 7.17 12.33
C ASN A 148 3.88 7.02 10.89
N SER A 149 4.76 7.92 10.44
CA SER A 149 5.42 7.79 9.15
C SER A 149 6.90 8.06 9.28
N LYS A 150 7.71 7.26 8.58
CA LYS A 150 9.15 7.41 8.49
C LYS A 150 9.58 7.35 7.04
N ILE A 151 10.22 8.42 6.57
CA ILE A 151 10.75 8.53 5.21
C ILE A 151 12.27 8.63 5.29
N ASN A 152 12.97 7.87 4.45
CA ASN A 152 14.42 7.87 4.38
C ASN A 152 14.88 7.98 2.92
N ILE A 153 15.69 9.01 2.61
CA ILE A 153 16.35 9.22 1.33
C ILE A 153 17.86 9.18 1.56
N LYS A 154 18.45 7.99 1.37
CA LYS A 154 19.87 7.77 1.70
C LYS A 154 20.82 8.66 0.91
N SER A 155 20.53 8.90 -0.38
CA SER A 155 21.37 9.73 -1.26
C SER A 155 21.46 11.19 -0.82
N LEU A 156 20.47 11.69 -0.09
CA LEU A 156 20.43 13.04 0.45
C LEU A 156 20.73 13.11 1.94
N ASN A 157 21.05 11.97 2.59
CA ASN A 157 21.11 11.88 4.05
C ASN A 157 19.90 12.56 4.72
N PHE A 158 18.71 12.32 4.14
CA PHE A 158 17.44 12.89 4.62
C PHE A 158 16.63 11.82 5.33
N GLN A 159 16.12 12.17 6.51
CA GLN A 159 15.20 11.35 7.29
C GLN A 159 14.10 12.25 7.84
N LEU A 160 12.86 11.83 7.65
CA LEU A 160 11.67 12.47 8.20
C LEU A 160 10.89 11.44 9.00
N GLU A 161 10.59 11.76 10.25
CA GLU A 161 9.73 10.97 11.12
C GLU A 161 8.56 11.86 11.56
N ASN A 162 7.33 11.40 11.31
CA ASN A 162 6.14 12.09 11.76
C ASN A 162 5.32 11.14 12.64
N GLN A 163 4.77 11.70 13.69
CA GLN A 163 3.81 11.04 14.57
C GLN A 163 2.59 11.94 14.69
N PHE A 164 1.43 11.44 14.29
CA PHE A 164 0.15 12.14 14.39
C PHE A 164 -0.76 11.39 15.33
N SER A 165 -1.37 12.11 16.25
CA SER A 165 -2.48 11.62 17.07
C SER A 165 -3.76 12.23 16.54
N TYR A 166 -4.80 11.39 16.30
CA TYR A 166 -6.11 11.81 15.79
C TYR A 166 -7.21 11.38 16.79
N GLU A 167 -7.37 12.16 17.82
CA GLU A 167 -8.56 12.10 18.66
C GLU A 167 -9.70 12.90 18.00
N GLU A 168 -10.96 12.61 18.35
CA GLU A 168 -12.14 13.08 17.57
C GLU A 168 -12.18 14.60 17.30
N GLU A 169 -11.60 15.42 18.17
CA GLU A 169 -11.62 16.89 18.04
C GLU A 169 -10.24 17.54 17.93
N LEU A 170 -9.17 16.85 18.30
CA LEU A 170 -7.81 17.40 18.34
C LEU A 170 -6.86 16.57 17.47
N LYS A 171 -6.31 17.20 16.45
CA LYS A 171 -5.20 16.63 15.67
C LYS A 171 -3.91 17.28 16.17
N SER A 172 -3.04 16.49 16.80
CA SER A 172 -1.70 16.91 17.21
C SER A 172 -0.66 16.09 16.47
N GLY A 173 0.50 16.68 16.23
CA GLY A 173 1.57 15.97 15.53
C GLY A 173 2.94 16.45 15.95
N LEU A 174 3.91 15.56 15.86
CA LEU A 174 5.32 15.81 16.03
C LEU A 174 6.05 15.39 14.77
N SER A 175 6.83 16.31 14.19
CA SER A 175 7.69 16.02 13.05
C SER A 175 9.15 16.22 13.42
N LYS A 176 9.97 15.21 13.16
CA LYS A 176 11.42 15.27 13.31
C LYS A 176 12.04 15.09 11.94
N PHE A 177 12.88 16.01 11.53
CA PHE A 177 13.62 15.82 10.32
C PHE A 177 15.12 16.00 10.53
N ASN A 178 15.87 15.23 9.77
CA ASN A 178 17.32 15.25 9.72
C ASN A 178 17.71 15.41 8.25
N PHE A 179 18.46 16.44 7.92
CA PHE A 179 18.91 16.69 6.56
C PHE A 179 20.37 17.06 6.56
N LEU A 180 21.21 16.30 5.87
CA LEU A 180 22.66 16.40 5.95
C LEU A 180 23.12 16.27 7.41
N ASN A 181 23.61 17.36 8.01
CA ASN A 181 24.05 17.41 9.40
C ASN A 181 23.13 18.30 10.28
N SER A 182 22.01 18.75 9.75
CA SER A 182 21.04 19.59 10.46
C SER A 182 19.89 18.77 11.00
N LYS A 183 19.46 19.08 12.24
CA LYS A 183 18.31 18.44 12.90
C LYS A 183 17.30 19.49 13.29
N SER A 184 16.03 19.23 13.12
CA SER A 184 14.92 20.06 13.61
C SER A 184 13.78 19.19 14.12
N ILE A 185 13.02 19.74 15.07
CA ILE A 185 11.82 19.15 15.66
C ILE A 185 10.73 20.21 15.58
N MET A 186 9.58 19.88 15.03
CA MET A 186 8.41 20.74 14.91
C MET A 186 7.22 20.08 15.58
#